data_6aff815d75af0feb2d8c133fb329e46a
#
_entry.id   6aff815d75af0feb2d8c133fb329e46a
#
_cell.length_a   1.000
_cell.length_b   1.000
_cell.length_c   1.000
_cell.angle_alpha   90.00
_cell.angle_beta   90.00
_cell.angle_gamma   90.00
#
_symmetry.space_group_name_H-M   'P 1'
#
loop_
_entity.id
_entity.type
_entity.pdbx_description
1 polymer ?
#
loop_
_entity_poly.entity_id
_entity_poly.type
_entity_poly.pdbx_seq_one_letter_code
_entity_poly.pdbx_strand_id
1 'polypeptide(L)'
;MAVEFRFANLGEYPRISDFLNEHWAKNHIYTRNRPLFDWSFHRPGHWDPNTYSFSLAVDGPELLGILGGIPFTLNRFGQSSKAVWIVNYVIRPDSRKGAMALQLLSSFRKPEFTAVVAFGINPATVAIYQVLRGQVLPEIPRHFLVLPHQGDRMACALKLAYPDWSDERAASLISAFELKELPVAPLQVGHALPAGWDERDWPEHAARTIGAARDSDFLTWRYKNHPDFEYKFLTVPEGKKNGLAVWRLETIRTETPHGRKDVDRIGRLVEFLPASPANAQALFGAFVGELDRAGAMGADFYGYHGETRRLLQDAGFHGASVHPDGSLLPSRFQPLDGKGGGIMSAIFLRDAKSPTQDDCECPWYWTKADSDQDRPN
;
A
#
# COMPACT_ATOMS: atom_id res chain seq x y z
N MET A 1 -38.49 9.23 -5.55
CA MET A 1 -38.21 7.90 -6.15
C MET A 1 -37.33 7.11 -5.16
N ALA A 2 -37.30 5.79 -5.26
CA ALA A 2 -36.44 4.98 -4.37
C ALA A 2 -35.00 5.02 -4.89
N VAL A 3 -34.03 5.20 -4.02
CA VAL A 3 -32.59 5.15 -4.37
C VAL A 3 -32.23 3.74 -4.87
N GLU A 4 -31.67 3.66 -6.05
CA GLU A 4 -31.16 2.42 -6.66
C GLU A 4 -29.68 2.25 -6.30
N PHE A 5 -29.28 0.99 -6.01
CA PHE A 5 -27.88 0.61 -5.74
C PHE A 5 -27.43 -0.41 -6.79
N ARG A 6 -26.48 -0.05 -7.62
CA ARG A 6 -25.96 -0.89 -8.69
C ARG A 6 -24.47 -0.65 -8.95
N PHE A 7 -23.84 -1.53 -9.71
CA PHE A 7 -22.49 -1.30 -10.21
C PHE A 7 -22.51 -0.42 -11.46
N ALA A 8 -21.43 0.35 -11.61
CA ALA A 8 -21.26 1.27 -12.73
C ALA A 8 -20.97 0.53 -14.03
N ASN A 9 -21.62 0.92 -15.12
CA ASN A 9 -21.26 0.48 -16.47
C ASN A 9 -19.95 1.14 -16.91
N LEU A 10 -19.23 0.54 -17.87
CA LEU A 10 -17.95 1.06 -18.36
C LEU A 10 -18.04 2.46 -18.97
N GLY A 11 -19.23 2.89 -19.45
CA GLY A 11 -19.48 4.25 -19.94
C GLY A 11 -19.64 5.30 -18.84
N GLU A 12 -19.78 4.93 -17.57
CA GLU A 12 -20.07 5.87 -16.47
C GLU A 12 -18.83 6.46 -15.80
N TYR A 13 -17.62 6.17 -16.30
CA TYR A 13 -16.40 6.81 -15.78
C TYR A 13 -16.47 8.34 -15.68
N PRO A 14 -16.97 9.09 -16.71
CA PRO A 14 -17.07 10.56 -16.59
C PRO A 14 -17.91 11.00 -15.38
N ARG A 15 -19.07 10.34 -15.17
CA ARG A 15 -19.98 10.63 -14.06
C ARG A 15 -19.33 10.39 -12.69
N ILE A 16 -18.55 9.28 -12.55
CA ILE A 16 -17.80 8.98 -11.33
C ILE A 16 -16.69 10.00 -11.12
N SER A 17 -15.98 10.37 -12.19
CA SER A 17 -14.91 11.35 -12.18
C SER A 17 -15.41 12.73 -11.69
N ASP A 18 -16.52 13.20 -12.24
CA ASP A 18 -17.13 14.47 -11.85
C ASP A 18 -17.55 14.44 -10.37
N PHE A 19 -18.18 13.34 -9.93
CA PHE A 19 -18.57 13.16 -8.53
C PHE A 19 -17.39 13.17 -7.56
N LEU A 20 -16.28 12.49 -7.90
CA LEU A 20 -15.06 12.51 -7.11
C LEU A 20 -14.44 13.90 -7.02
N ASN A 21 -14.41 14.65 -8.14
CA ASN A 21 -13.89 16.02 -8.16
C ASN A 21 -14.72 16.98 -7.32
N GLU A 22 -16.03 16.81 -7.31
CA GLU A 22 -16.94 17.70 -6.59
C GLU A 22 -17.02 17.37 -5.09
N HIS A 23 -17.11 16.08 -4.75
CA HIS A 23 -17.50 15.68 -3.40
C HIS A 23 -16.40 15.00 -2.58
N TRP A 24 -15.23 14.70 -3.19
CA TRP A 24 -14.11 14.07 -2.49
C TRP A 24 -12.85 14.91 -2.50
N ALA A 25 -12.19 15.02 -3.63
CA ALA A 25 -10.94 15.76 -3.77
C ALA A 25 -10.78 16.28 -5.20
N LYS A 26 -10.68 17.59 -5.33
CA LYS A 26 -10.42 18.24 -6.61
C LYS A 26 -9.12 17.73 -7.22
N ASN A 27 -9.14 17.35 -8.49
CA ASN A 27 -8.02 16.76 -9.21
C ASN A 27 -7.50 15.44 -8.61
N HIS A 28 -8.38 14.64 -7.98
CA HIS A 28 -8.03 13.30 -7.52
C HIS A 28 -7.41 12.47 -8.65
N ILE A 29 -6.44 11.60 -8.36
CA ILE A 29 -5.72 10.85 -9.39
C ILE A 29 -6.66 10.06 -10.32
N TYR A 30 -7.71 9.46 -9.80
CA TYR A 30 -8.68 8.71 -10.59
C TYR A 30 -9.57 9.57 -11.50
N THR A 31 -9.59 10.90 -11.34
CA THR A 31 -10.33 11.80 -12.21
C THR A 31 -9.51 12.29 -13.40
N ARG A 32 -8.19 12.24 -13.31
CA ARG A 32 -7.25 12.70 -14.33
C ARG A 32 -6.43 11.58 -14.99
N ASN A 33 -6.53 10.34 -14.47
CA ASN A 33 -5.80 9.18 -14.96
C ASN A 33 -6.77 8.00 -15.14
N ARG A 34 -7.43 7.97 -16.29
CA ARG A 34 -8.36 6.91 -16.64
C ARG A 34 -7.68 5.53 -16.74
N PRO A 35 -6.48 5.36 -17.32
CA PRO A 35 -5.78 4.08 -17.30
C PRO A 35 -5.61 3.50 -15.91
N LEU A 36 -5.28 4.31 -14.90
CA LEU A 36 -5.16 3.88 -13.51
C LEU A 36 -6.53 3.49 -12.91
N PHE A 37 -7.59 4.24 -13.26
CA PHE A 37 -8.96 3.90 -12.84
C PHE A 37 -9.40 2.56 -13.44
N ASP A 38 -9.24 2.38 -14.76
CA ASP A 38 -9.59 1.15 -15.45
C ASP A 38 -8.79 -0.04 -14.90
N TRP A 39 -7.47 0.11 -14.68
CA TRP A 39 -6.61 -0.90 -14.09
C TRP A 39 -7.05 -1.31 -12.67
N SER A 40 -7.54 -0.36 -11.86
CA SER A 40 -8.00 -0.61 -10.49
C SER A 40 -9.38 -1.29 -10.44
N PHE A 41 -10.33 -0.85 -11.27
CA PHE A 41 -11.75 -1.16 -11.12
C PHE A 41 -12.35 -1.99 -12.26
N HIS A 42 -11.60 -2.25 -13.33
CA HIS A 42 -11.99 -3.14 -14.41
C HIS A 42 -10.97 -4.27 -14.55
N ARG A 43 -11.17 -5.36 -13.80
CA ARG A 43 -10.32 -6.55 -13.78
C ARG A 43 -11.08 -7.77 -14.32
N PRO A 44 -11.15 -7.99 -15.64
CA PRO A 44 -11.74 -9.20 -16.21
C PRO A 44 -11.10 -10.47 -15.60
N GLY A 45 -11.92 -11.46 -15.25
CA GLY A 45 -11.47 -12.65 -14.51
C GLY A 45 -11.61 -12.56 -12.99
N HIS A 46 -11.53 -11.38 -12.42
CA HIS A 46 -11.80 -11.12 -11.00
C HIS A 46 -13.13 -10.41 -10.75
N TRP A 47 -13.67 -9.75 -11.77
CA TRP A 47 -14.92 -9.02 -11.75
C TRP A 47 -15.70 -9.20 -13.07
N ASP A 48 -17.00 -8.82 -13.06
CA ASP A 48 -17.83 -8.77 -14.26
C ASP A 48 -17.18 -7.90 -15.36
N PRO A 49 -16.91 -8.44 -16.55
CA PRO A 49 -16.24 -7.70 -17.62
C PRO A 49 -17.05 -6.52 -18.18
N ASN A 50 -18.36 -6.44 -17.90
CA ASN A 50 -19.25 -5.39 -18.42
C ASN A 50 -19.43 -4.20 -17.47
N THR A 51 -18.90 -4.29 -16.26
CA THR A 51 -19.04 -3.26 -15.23
C THR A 51 -17.72 -2.94 -14.55
N TYR A 52 -17.62 -1.73 -14.03
CA TYR A 52 -16.62 -1.43 -13.01
C TYR A 52 -17.01 -2.07 -11.67
N SER A 53 -16.03 -2.49 -10.90
CA SER A 53 -16.22 -2.85 -9.49
C SER A 53 -16.43 -1.59 -8.63
N PHE A 54 -17.37 -0.74 -9.05
CA PHE A 54 -17.67 0.55 -8.47
C PHE A 54 -19.17 0.69 -8.24
N SER A 55 -19.61 0.65 -6.97
CA SER A 55 -21.02 0.74 -6.59
C SER A 55 -21.48 2.19 -6.59
N LEU A 56 -22.67 2.43 -7.12
CA LEU A 56 -23.36 3.71 -7.23
C LEU A 56 -24.66 3.67 -6.43
N ALA A 57 -24.97 4.78 -5.74
CA ALA A 57 -26.30 5.08 -5.22
C ALA A 57 -26.91 6.18 -6.10
N VAL A 58 -28.00 5.89 -6.81
CA VAL A 58 -28.59 6.81 -7.78
C VAL A 58 -30.07 7.05 -7.49
N ASP A 59 -30.55 8.28 -7.68
CA ASP A 59 -31.97 8.65 -7.66
C ASP A 59 -32.33 9.32 -9.00
N GLY A 60 -32.91 8.57 -9.93
CA GLY A 60 -33.07 9.00 -11.30
C GLY A 60 -31.74 9.41 -11.94
N PRO A 61 -31.59 10.66 -12.40
CA PRO A 61 -30.34 11.14 -12.99
C PRO A 61 -29.25 11.47 -11.95
N GLU A 62 -29.61 11.63 -10.68
CA GLU A 62 -28.74 12.11 -9.62
C GLU A 62 -27.83 10.99 -9.09
N LEU A 63 -26.53 11.25 -8.98
CA LEU A 63 -25.57 10.40 -8.26
C LEU A 63 -25.42 10.93 -6.83
N LEU A 64 -25.81 10.09 -5.86
CA LEU A 64 -25.86 10.46 -4.45
C LEU A 64 -24.67 9.93 -3.65
N GLY A 65 -24.08 8.82 -4.09
CA GLY A 65 -22.96 8.21 -3.40
C GLY A 65 -22.25 7.15 -4.25
N ILE A 66 -21.02 6.89 -3.89
CA ILE A 66 -20.16 5.94 -4.58
C ILE A 66 -19.31 5.13 -3.59
N LEU A 67 -18.95 3.91 -3.98
CA LEU A 67 -18.00 3.07 -3.28
C LEU A 67 -17.24 2.21 -4.29
N GLY A 68 -15.93 2.41 -4.41
CA GLY A 68 -15.07 1.59 -5.23
C GLY A 68 -14.69 0.28 -4.53
N GLY A 69 -14.50 -0.78 -5.32
CA GLY A 69 -13.99 -2.06 -4.86
C GLY A 69 -12.87 -2.56 -5.76
N ILE A 70 -11.74 -2.94 -5.19
CA ILE A 70 -10.63 -3.55 -5.93
C ILE A 70 -10.62 -5.05 -5.58
N PRO A 71 -11.07 -5.95 -6.49
CA PRO A 71 -11.12 -7.39 -6.23
C PRO A 71 -9.72 -7.98 -6.12
N PHE A 72 -9.55 -8.92 -5.19
CA PHE A 72 -8.31 -9.66 -5.01
C PHE A 72 -8.56 -11.08 -4.49
N THR A 73 -7.56 -11.94 -4.62
CA THR A 73 -7.56 -13.26 -3.99
C THR A 73 -6.98 -13.13 -2.58
N LEU A 74 -7.79 -13.41 -1.56
CA LEU A 74 -7.33 -13.53 -0.19
C LEU A 74 -6.66 -14.88 0.00
N ASN A 75 -5.41 -14.87 0.43
CA ASN A 75 -4.74 -16.00 1.02
C ASN A 75 -5.03 -16.03 2.52
N ARG A 76 -5.36 -17.18 3.04
CA ARG A 76 -5.47 -17.45 4.47
C ARG A 76 -4.82 -18.77 4.81
N PHE A 77 -3.55 -18.72 5.20
CA PHE A 77 -2.76 -19.91 5.50
C PHE A 77 -2.80 -20.98 4.40
N GLY A 78 -2.58 -20.55 3.14
CA GLY A 78 -2.61 -21.41 1.95
C GLY A 78 -4.01 -21.66 1.36
N GLN A 79 -5.06 -21.18 1.99
CA GLN A 79 -6.43 -21.25 1.45
C GLN A 79 -6.78 -19.98 0.71
N SER A 80 -7.13 -20.11 -0.56
CA SER A 80 -7.51 -18.98 -1.43
C SER A 80 -9.01 -18.75 -1.45
N SER A 81 -9.42 -17.49 -1.42
CA SER A 81 -10.83 -17.09 -1.52
C SER A 81 -10.97 -15.70 -2.11
N LYS A 82 -12.16 -15.35 -2.60
CA LYS A 82 -12.43 -14.02 -3.15
C LYS A 82 -12.59 -12.98 -2.05
N ALA A 83 -11.96 -11.82 -2.23
CA ALA A 83 -12.09 -10.68 -1.34
C ALA A 83 -12.08 -9.37 -2.13
N VAL A 84 -12.38 -8.27 -1.46
CA VAL A 84 -12.40 -6.94 -2.07
C VAL A 84 -11.86 -5.89 -1.11
N TRP A 85 -10.96 -5.04 -1.58
CA TRP A 85 -10.64 -3.79 -0.92
C TRP A 85 -11.68 -2.75 -1.29
N ILE A 86 -12.26 -2.08 -0.31
CA ILE A 86 -13.16 -0.95 -0.54
C ILE A 86 -12.39 0.37 -0.42
N VAL A 87 -12.62 1.24 -1.39
CA VAL A 87 -11.95 2.53 -1.55
C VAL A 87 -12.93 3.61 -2.02
N ASN A 88 -12.55 4.88 -1.90
CA ASN A 88 -13.34 6.01 -2.40
C ASN A 88 -14.82 5.96 -1.94
N TYR A 89 -15.02 5.76 -0.64
CA TYR A 89 -16.35 5.74 -0.04
C TYR A 89 -16.84 7.18 0.17
N VAL A 90 -17.65 7.67 -0.74
CA VAL A 90 -18.10 9.05 -0.76
C VAL A 90 -19.61 9.13 -0.90
N ILE A 91 -20.24 9.93 -0.05
CA ILE A 91 -21.66 10.26 -0.12
C ILE A 91 -21.80 11.78 -0.15
N ARG A 92 -22.63 12.26 -1.06
CA ARG A 92 -22.97 13.68 -1.19
C ARG A 92 -23.42 14.25 0.17
N PRO A 93 -22.94 15.42 0.62
CA PRO A 93 -23.18 15.93 1.97
C PRO A 93 -24.65 16.04 2.36
N ASP A 94 -25.51 16.45 1.43
CA ASP A 94 -26.96 16.60 1.65
C ASP A 94 -27.71 15.24 1.74
N SER A 95 -27.08 14.17 1.23
CA SER A 95 -27.63 12.83 1.14
C SER A 95 -27.09 11.88 2.23
N ARG A 96 -26.27 12.35 3.17
CA ARG A 96 -25.66 11.53 4.26
C ARG A 96 -26.64 11.01 5.31
N LYS A 97 -27.94 11.20 5.11
CA LYS A 97 -28.99 10.76 6.04
C LYS A 97 -29.45 9.33 5.69
N GLY A 98 -29.73 8.54 6.73
CA GLY A 98 -30.31 7.21 6.58
C GLY A 98 -29.30 6.08 6.32
N ALA A 99 -29.75 5.00 5.67
CA ALA A 99 -29.01 3.74 5.50
C ALA A 99 -28.14 3.69 4.25
N MET A 100 -28.00 4.78 3.47
CA MET A 100 -27.30 4.79 2.18
C MET A 100 -25.85 4.28 2.30
N ALA A 101 -25.14 4.71 3.34
CA ALA A 101 -23.78 4.24 3.60
C ALA A 101 -23.74 2.72 3.76
N LEU A 102 -24.63 2.17 4.59
CA LEU A 102 -24.71 0.72 4.82
C LEU A 102 -25.11 -0.04 3.56
N GLN A 103 -25.97 0.53 2.73
CA GLN A 103 -26.42 -0.09 1.48
C GLN A 103 -25.30 -0.11 0.43
N LEU A 104 -24.51 0.97 0.27
CA LEU A 104 -23.30 0.96 -0.56
C LEU A 104 -22.30 -0.09 -0.07
N LEU A 105 -22.04 -0.17 1.23
CA LEU A 105 -21.16 -1.19 1.79
C LEU A 105 -21.70 -2.60 1.55
N SER A 106 -23.01 -2.81 1.63
CA SER A 106 -23.65 -4.11 1.41
C SER A 106 -23.52 -4.59 -0.02
N SER A 107 -23.29 -3.70 -1.00
CA SER A 107 -22.98 -4.07 -2.39
C SER A 107 -21.77 -5.00 -2.51
N PHE A 108 -20.80 -4.90 -1.59
CA PHE A 108 -19.60 -5.74 -1.53
C PHE A 108 -19.68 -6.84 -0.45
N ARG A 109 -20.66 -6.80 0.46
CA ARG A 109 -20.86 -7.86 1.47
C ARG A 109 -21.67 -9.04 0.93
N LYS A 110 -21.38 -9.47 -0.28
CA LYS A 110 -22.04 -10.57 -0.98
C LYS A 110 -21.45 -11.93 -0.58
N PRO A 111 -22.19 -13.04 -0.74
CA PRO A 111 -21.73 -14.39 -0.41
C PRO A 111 -20.41 -14.82 -1.05
N GLU A 112 -20.13 -14.37 -2.26
CA GLU A 112 -18.89 -14.69 -2.98
C GLU A 112 -17.63 -14.10 -2.35
N PHE A 113 -17.74 -13.02 -1.56
CA PHE A 113 -16.60 -12.42 -0.87
C PHE A 113 -16.51 -12.94 0.57
N THR A 114 -15.41 -13.60 0.89
CA THR A 114 -15.09 -14.05 2.25
C THR A 114 -14.54 -12.92 3.11
N ALA A 115 -13.99 -11.87 2.50
CA ALA A 115 -13.54 -10.68 3.19
C ALA A 115 -13.86 -9.41 2.40
N VAL A 116 -14.19 -8.36 3.15
CA VAL A 116 -14.23 -6.96 2.69
C VAL A 116 -13.25 -6.18 3.55
N VAL A 117 -12.30 -5.50 2.92
CA VAL A 117 -11.21 -4.79 3.61
C VAL A 117 -11.23 -3.32 3.25
N ALA A 118 -11.37 -2.46 4.24
CA ALA A 118 -11.14 -1.03 4.11
C ALA A 118 -9.69 -0.73 4.51
N PHE A 119 -8.86 -0.31 3.57
CA PHE A 119 -7.45 -0.03 3.80
C PHE A 119 -7.18 1.47 3.67
N GLY A 120 -6.54 2.07 4.68
CA GLY A 120 -6.36 3.53 4.77
C GLY A 120 -7.60 4.25 5.30
N ILE A 121 -8.26 3.69 6.32
CA ILE A 121 -9.45 4.32 6.94
C ILE A 121 -9.07 5.58 7.73
N ASN A 122 -10.01 6.53 7.74
CA ASN A 122 -9.86 7.70 8.59
C ASN A 122 -10.10 7.29 10.08
N PRO A 123 -9.22 7.67 11.03
CA PRO A 123 -9.41 7.39 12.44
C PRO A 123 -10.81 7.78 12.99
N ALA A 124 -11.40 8.86 12.49
CA ALA A 124 -12.75 9.29 12.87
C ALA A 124 -13.86 8.28 12.49
N THR A 125 -13.58 7.34 11.57
CA THR A 125 -14.54 6.31 11.13
C THR A 125 -14.39 4.98 11.85
N VAL A 126 -13.40 4.81 12.71
CA VAL A 126 -13.11 3.56 13.44
C VAL A 126 -14.33 3.03 14.17
N ALA A 127 -15.05 3.89 14.91
CA ALA A 127 -16.25 3.49 15.66
C ALA A 127 -17.34 2.89 14.74
N ILE A 128 -17.47 3.39 13.52
CA ILE A 128 -18.44 2.87 12.53
C ILE A 128 -18.06 1.44 12.14
N TYR A 129 -16.79 1.20 11.83
CA TYR A 129 -16.32 -0.13 11.47
C TYR A 129 -16.48 -1.14 12.61
N GLN A 130 -16.23 -0.73 13.86
CA GLN A 130 -16.42 -1.57 15.05
C GLN A 130 -17.90 -1.91 15.27
N VAL A 131 -18.82 -0.93 15.17
CA VAL A 131 -20.28 -1.17 15.23
C VAL A 131 -20.72 -2.17 14.15
N LEU A 132 -20.13 -2.12 12.98
CA LEU A 132 -20.39 -3.05 11.89
C LEU A 132 -19.68 -4.42 12.06
N ARG A 133 -19.04 -4.66 13.22
CA ARG A 133 -18.28 -5.87 13.57
C ARG A 133 -17.08 -6.12 12.67
N GLY A 134 -16.48 -5.06 12.13
CA GLY A 134 -15.18 -5.11 11.48
C GLY A 134 -14.06 -5.15 12.53
N GLN A 135 -13.06 -5.98 12.32
CA GLN A 135 -11.82 -5.89 13.08
C GLN A 135 -11.01 -4.71 12.55
N VAL A 136 -10.64 -3.80 13.45
CA VAL A 136 -9.77 -2.67 13.11
C VAL A 136 -8.33 -3.05 13.45
N LEU A 137 -7.44 -2.94 12.47
CA LEU A 137 -5.99 -3.04 12.66
C LEU A 137 -5.42 -1.63 12.91
N PRO A 138 -4.45 -1.48 13.81
CA PRO A 138 -3.78 -0.19 14.07
C PRO A 138 -3.07 0.32 12.81
N GLU A 139 -2.35 1.40 12.95
CA GLU A 139 -1.52 1.91 11.87
C GLU A 139 -0.47 0.87 11.43
N ILE A 140 -0.32 0.74 10.11
CA ILE A 140 0.67 -0.18 9.55
C ILE A 140 2.08 0.28 9.96
N PRO A 141 2.88 -0.61 10.59
CA PRO A 141 4.23 -0.27 10.98
C PRO A 141 5.09 0.15 9.79
N ARG A 142 5.77 1.28 9.92
CA ARG A 142 6.73 1.78 8.95
C ARG A 142 8.15 1.49 9.41
N HIS A 143 8.97 1.07 8.48
CA HIS A 143 10.41 0.90 8.64
C HIS A 143 11.12 1.83 7.68
N PHE A 144 12.25 2.36 8.10
CA PHE A 144 13.01 3.34 7.34
C PHE A 144 14.51 3.05 7.45
N LEU A 145 15.25 3.33 6.40
CA LEU A 145 16.71 3.33 6.41
C LEU A 145 17.27 4.49 5.60
N VAL A 146 18.44 4.95 5.97
CA VAL A 146 19.25 5.90 5.21
C VAL A 146 20.55 5.20 4.82
N LEU A 147 20.97 5.36 3.57
CA LEU A 147 22.23 4.77 3.11
C LEU A 147 23.45 5.46 3.77
N PRO A 148 24.58 4.77 3.88
CA PRO A 148 25.80 5.36 4.43
C PRO A 148 26.18 6.66 3.70
N HIS A 149 26.58 7.66 4.43
CA HIS A 149 26.97 8.98 3.92
C HIS A 149 25.87 9.78 3.21
N GLN A 150 24.60 9.37 3.35
CA GLN A 150 23.45 10.09 2.80
C GLN A 150 22.68 10.89 3.87
N GLY A 151 23.13 10.85 5.12
CA GLY A 151 22.47 11.49 6.26
C GLY A 151 22.23 12.98 6.04
N ASP A 152 23.25 13.74 5.62
CA ASP A 152 23.14 15.18 5.38
C ASP A 152 22.13 15.51 4.28
N ARG A 153 22.13 14.75 3.17
CA ARG A 153 21.16 14.92 2.07
C ARG A 153 19.74 14.67 2.55
N MET A 154 19.54 13.61 3.34
CA MET A 154 18.23 13.28 3.90
C MET A 154 17.79 14.33 4.92
N ALA A 155 18.67 14.82 5.79
CA ALA A 155 18.38 15.91 6.73
C ALA A 155 17.97 17.20 6.00
N CYS A 156 18.67 17.57 4.92
CA CYS A 156 18.27 18.68 4.06
C CYS A 156 16.87 18.49 3.45
N ALA A 157 16.55 17.29 2.97
CA ALA A 157 15.22 17.00 2.45
C ALA A 157 14.13 17.09 3.53
N LEU A 158 14.42 16.62 4.76
CA LEU A 158 13.49 16.75 5.89
C LEU A 158 13.16 18.21 6.24
N LYS A 159 14.13 19.09 6.19
CA LYS A 159 13.92 20.53 6.47
C LYS A 159 12.96 21.19 5.49
N LEU A 160 12.80 20.65 4.27
CA LEU A 160 11.77 21.13 3.36
C LEU A 160 10.35 20.78 3.83
N ALA A 161 10.18 19.65 4.55
CA ALA A 161 8.92 19.29 5.19
C ALA A 161 8.69 20.01 6.52
N TYR A 162 9.79 20.39 7.19
CA TYR A 162 9.82 21.01 8.51
C TYR A 162 10.75 22.24 8.52
N PRO A 163 10.34 23.36 7.91
CA PRO A 163 11.20 24.54 7.73
C PRO A 163 11.74 25.14 9.03
N ASP A 164 11.01 24.96 10.14
CA ASP A 164 11.36 25.48 11.46
C ASP A 164 12.38 24.60 12.22
N TRP A 165 12.80 23.47 11.65
CA TRP A 165 13.79 22.61 12.32
C TRP A 165 15.21 23.14 12.16
N SER A 166 16.01 23.02 13.23
CA SER A 166 17.45 23.24 13.13
C SER A 166 18.13 22.09 12.37
N ASP A 167 19.35 22.34 11.88
CA ASP A 167 20.17 21.33 11.21
C ASP A 167 20.48 20.17 12.16
N GLU A 168 20.80 20.47 13.44
CA GLU A 168 21.11 19.48 14.46
C GLU A 168 19.91 18.55 14.72
N ARG A 169 18.69 19.11 14.78
CA ARG A 169 17.47 18.33 14.98
C ARG A 169 17.21 17.37 13.81
N ALA A 170 17.33 17.86 12.58
CA ALA A 170 17.15 17.03 11.40
C ALA A 170 18.22 15.93 11.32
N ALA A 171 19.49 16.27 11.57
CA ALA A 171 20.59 15.31 11.56
C ALA A 171 20.44 14.26 12.69
N SER A 172 20.04 14.67 13.89
CA SER A 172 19.80 13.76 15.02
C SER A 172 18.72 12.74 14.73
N LEU A 173 17.60 13.15 14.10
CA LEU A 173 16.55 12.20 13.70
C LEU A 173 17.09 11.22 12.65
N ILE A 174 17.79 11.71 11.64
CA ILE A 174 18.26 10.87 10.54
C ILE A 174 19.34 9.89 10.96
N SER A 175 20.22 10.27 11.86
CA SER A 175 21.29 9.39 12.35
C SER A 175 20.79 8.09 12.97
N ALA A 176 19.55 8.08 13.49
CA ALA A 176 18.92 6.88 14.03
C ALA A 176 18.53 5.84 12.95
N PHE A 177 18.54 6.22 11.68
CA PHE A 177 18.16 5.37 10.54
C PHE A 177 19.33 5.10 9.60
N GLU A 178 20.50 5.67 9.82
CA GLU A 178 21.64 5.55 8.92
C GLU A 178 22.37 4.22 9.11
N LEU A 179 22.52 3.49 8.00
CA LEU A 179 23.36 2.29 7.96
C LEU A 179 24.83 2.70 8.15
N LYS A 180 25.56 1.93 8.95
CA LYS A 180 26.97 2.18 9.18
C LYS A 180 27.83 1.89 7.95
N GLU A 181 27.45 0.85 7.20
CA GLU A 181 28.14 0.40 6.00
C GLU A 181 27.15 -0.24 5.02
N LEU A 182 27.50 -0.33 3.76
CA LEU A 182 26.72 -1.05 2.76
C LEU A 182 26.82 -2.55 3.01
N PRO A 183 25.69 -3.28 3.05
CA PRO A 183 25.71 -4.73 3.16
C PRO A 183 26.33 -5.36 1.92
N VAL A 184 26.91 -6.55 2.09
CA VAL A 184 27.47 -7.30 0.97
C VAL A 184 26.36 -7.75 0.02
N ALA A 185 26.45 -7.33 -1.24
CA ALA A 185 25.52 -7.78 -2.27
C ALA A 185 25.82 -9.24 -2.66
N PRO A 186 24.78 -10.07 -2.89
CA PRO A 186 24.98 -11.44 -3.34
C PRO A 186 25.54 -11.47 -4.77
N LEU A 187 26.24 -12.56 -5.10
CA LEU A 187 26.85 -12.74 -6.44
C LEU A 187 25.80 -12.95 -7.55
N GLN A 188 24.61 -13.47 -7.20
CA GLN A 188 23.54 -13.75 -8.14
C GLN A 188 22.29 -12.99 -7.74
N VAL A 189 21.84 -12.11 -8.61
CA VAL A 189 20.59 -11.34 -8.47
C VAL A 189 19.83 -11.42 -9.77
N GLY A 190 18.58 -11.87 -9.70
CA GLY A 190 17.66 -11.81 -10.83
C GLY A 190 16.79 -10.55 -10.76
N HIS A 191 16.28 -10.11 -11.91
CA HIS A 191 15.46 -8.90 -12.03
C HIS A 191 14.07 -9.20 -12.61
N ALA A 192 13.57 -10.41 -12.39
CA ALA A 192 12.26 -10.85 -12.85
C ALA A 192 11.59 -11.75 -11.82
N LEU A 193 10.28 -11.92 -11.95
CA LEU A 193 9.55 -12.92 -11.19
C LEU A 193 10.10 -14.32 -11.54
N PRO A 194 10.47 -15.15 -10.55
CA PRO A 194 11.04 -16.47 -10.81
C PRO A 194 10.05 -17.39 -11.53
N ALA A 195 10.52 -18.13 -12.50
CA ALA A 195 9.71 -19.21 -13.08
C ALA A 195 9.37 -20.27 -12.01
N GLY A 196 8.11 -20.72 -11.99
CA GLY A 196 7.62 -21.68 -10.99
C GLY A 196 7.44 -21.07 -9.59
N TRP A 197 7.24 -19.76 -9.50
CA TRP A 197 6.96 -19.05 -8.25
C TRP A 197 5.75 -19.65 -7.52
N ASP A 198 4.65 -19.86 -8.22
CA ASP A 198 3.38 -20.34 -7.65
C ASP A 198 3.45 -21.78 -7.13
N GLU A 199 4.27 -22.62 -7.73
CA GLU A 199 4.39 -24.02 -7.36
C GLU A 199 5.45 -24.27 -6.28
N ARG A 200 6.47 -23.43 -6.21
CA ARG A 200 7.66 -23.72 -5.43
C ARG A 200 7.90 -22.76 -4.27
N ASP A 201 7.76 -21.46 -4.55
CA ASP A 201 8.20 -20.43 -3.61
C ASP A 201 7.01 -19.84 -2.83
N TRP A 202 5.93 -19.45 -3.55
CA TRP A 202 4.74 -18.86 -2.93
C TRP A 202 4.04 -19.76 -1.89
N PRO A 203 3.87 -21.08 -2.07
CA PRO A 203 3.13 -21.92 -1.10
C PRO A 203 3.66 -21.86 0.32
N GLU A 204 4.96 -21.67 0.52
CA GLU A 204 5.54 -21.56 1.87
C GLU A 204 5.19 -20.23 2.54
N HIS A 205 5.19 -19.14 1.78
CA HIS A 205 4.74 -17.85 2.29
C HIS A 205 3.22 -17.88 2.56
N ALA A 206 2.47 -18.46 1.63
CA ALA A 206 1.02 -18.61 1.75
C ALA A 206 0.62 -19.35 3.03
N ALA A 207 1.30 -20.42 3.36
CA ALA A 207 1.00 -21.27 4.53
C ALA A 207 1.16 -20.53 5.88
N ARG A 208 1.92 -19.43 5.92
CA ARG A 208 2.25 -18.69 7.15
C ARG A 208 1.55 -17.32 7.24
N THR A 209 0.87 -16.89 6.19
CA THR A 209 0.37 -15.51 6.08
C THR A 209 -1.12 -15.43 5.83
N ILE A 210 -1.70 -14.29 6.19
CA ILE A 210 -3.04 -13.85 5.80
C ILE A 210 -2.90 -12.50 5.08
N GLY A 211 -3.41 -12.40 3.86
CA GLY A 211 -3.33 -11.17 3.08
C GLY A 211 -3.71 -11.41 1.63
N ALA A 212 -3.47 -10.46 0.74
CA ALA A 212 -3.63 -10.75 -0.67
C ALA A 212 -2.62 -11.81 -1.11
N ALA A 213 -3.06 -12.76 -1.91
CA ALA A 213 -2.18 -13.76 -2.49
C ALA A 213 -1.07 -13.06 -3.31
N ARG A 214 0.19 -13.40 -3.03
CA ARG A 214 1.34 -12.90 -3.81
C ARG A 214 1.74 -13.96 -4.87
N ASP A 215 0.72 -14.52 -5.52
CA ASP A 215 0.91 -15.39 -6.68
C ASP A 215 1.37 -14.61 -7.92
N SER A 216 1.73 -15.29 -8.97
CA SER A 216 2.24 -14.68 -10.20
C SER A 216 1.21 -13.77 -10.89
N ASP A 217 -0.09 -14.07 -10.78
CA ASP A 217 -1.17 -13.22 -11.30
C ASP A 217 -1.21 -11.87 -10.58
N PHE A 218 -1.23 -11.90 -9.23
CA PHE A 218 -1.20 -10.68 -8.42
C PHE A 218 0.05 -9.85 -8.68
N LEU A 219 1.24 -10.47 -8.63
CA LEU A 219 2.52 -9.78 -8.79
C LEU A 219 2.65 -9.16 -10.20
N THR A 220 2.14 -9.87 -11.23
CA THR A 220 2.11 -9.37 -12.60
C THR A 220 1.13 -8.20 -12.73
N TRP A 221 -0.08 -8.35 -12.25
CA TRP A 221 -1.07 -7.26 -12.29
C TRP A 221 -0.58 -6.04 -11.50
N ARG A 222 -0.19 -6.26 -10.24
CA ARG A 222 0.08 -5.16 -9.32
C ARG A 222 1.36 -4.39 -9.65
N TYR A 223 2.38 -5.07 -10.13
CA TYR A 223 3.71 -4.48 -10.31
C TYR A 223 4.17 -4.40 -11.76
N LYS A 224 4.08 -5.50 -12.50
CA LYS A 224 4.58 -5.50 -13.89
C LYS A 224 3.68 -4.69 -14.81
N ASN A 225 2.35 -4.74 -14.61
CA ASN A 225 1.33 -4.08 -15.42
C ASN A 225 0.78 -2.79 -14.79
N HIS A 226 1.48 -2.21 -13.80
CA HIS A 226 1.03 -0.96 -13.20
C HIS A 226 1.16 0.19 -14.22
N PRO A 227 0.10 1.00 -14.45
CA PRO A 227 0.09 1.96 -15.56
C PRO A 227 1.03 3.16 -15.38
N ASP A 228 1.42 3.48 -14.13
CA ASP A 228 2.17 4.70 -13.83
C ASP A 228 3.51 4.46 -13.17
N PHE A 229 3.67 3.37 -12.41
CA PHE A 229 4.88 3.10 -11.66
C PHE A 229 5.70 1.99 -12.30
N GLU A 230 6.99 2.21 -12.41
CA GLU A 230 7.97 1.19 -12.74
C GLU A 230 8.44 0.51 -11.45
N TYR A 231 7.93 -0.70 -11.21
CA TYR A 231 8.41 -1.54 -10.14
C TYR A 231 9.54 -2.44 -10.61
N LYS A 232 10.53 -2.62 -9.76
CA LYS A 232 11.68 -3.48 -9.99
C LYS A 232 11.57 -4.73 -9.15
N PHE A 233 11.82 -5.88 -9.76
CA PHE A 233 11.89 -7.15 -9.08
C PHE A 233 13.34 -7.46 -8.75
N LEU A 234 13.57 -8.00 -7.56
CA LEU A 234 14.85 -8.57 -7.15
C LEU A 234 14.62 -9.98 -6.67
N THR A 235 15.38 -10.91 -7.18
CA THR A 235 15.34 -12.30 -6.78
C THR A 235 16.72 -12.80 -6.42
N VAL A 236 16.79 -13.51 -5.29
CA VAL A 236 18.05 -14.11 -4.84
C VAL A 236 17.80 -15.59 -4.65
N PRO A 237 18.48 -16.45 -5.40
CA PRO A 237 18.31 -17.90 -5.30
C PRO A 237 18.93 -18.44 -4.00
N GLU A 238 18.28 -19.46 -3.44
CA GLU A 238 18.75 -20.25 -2.31
C GLU A 238 18.44 -21.72 -2.55
N GLY A 239 19.41 -22.47 -3.07
CA GLY A 239 19.20 -23.86 -3.51
C GLY A 239 18.18 -23.93 -4.65
N LYS A 240 17.02 -24.57 -4.38
CA LYS A 240 15.91 -24.66 -5.36
C LYS A 240 14.87 -23.56 -5.21
N LYS A 241 14.98 -22.73 -4.19
CA LYS A 241 14.02 -21.64 -3.86
C LYS A 241 14.57 -20.28 -4.26
N ASN A 242 13.70 -19.30 -4.23
CA ASN A 242 14.06 -17.91 -4.46
C ASN A 242 13.42 -17.01 -3.40
N GLY A 243 14.18 -16.07 -2.89
CA GLY A 243 13.60 -14.90 -2.24
C GLY A 243 13.23 -13.85 -3.28
N LEU A 244 12.18 -13.10 -2.99
CA LEU A 244 11.65 -12.05 -3.83
C LEU A 244 11.52 -10.74 -3.06
N ALA A 245 12.01 -9.65 -3.64
CA ALA A 245 11.66 -8.29 -3.24
C ALA A 245 11.11 -7.52 -4.44
N VAL A 246 10.15 -6.65 -4.19
CA VAL A 246 9.65 -5.69 -5.18
C VAL A 246 9.80 -4.29 -4.62
N TRP A 247 10.34 -3.39 -5.41
CA TRP A 247 10.56 -2.01 -5.00
C TRP A 247 10.43 -1.05 -6.18
N ARG A 248 10.33 0.23 -5.88
CA ARG A 248 10.38 1.31 -6.87
C ARG A 248 11.18 2.49 -6.35
N LEU A 249 11.67 3.28 -7.27
CA LEU A 249 12.27 4.57 -6.95
C LEU A 249 11.17 5.64 -6.89
N GLU A 250 11.21 6.47 -5.86
CA GLU A 250 10.33 7.62 -5.72
C GLU A 250 11.15 8.90 -5.69
N THR A 251 10.79 9.88 -6.51
CA THR A 251 11.39 11.20 -6.49
C THR A 251 10.77 12.01 -5.35
N ILE A 252 11.59 12.58 -4.50
CA ILE A 252 11.15 13.53 -3.48
C ILE A 252 10.88 14.86 -4.17
N ARG A 253 9.65 15.37 -4.05
CA ARG A 253 9.21 16.63 -4.67
C ARG A 253 8.69 17.61 -3.65
N THR A 254 9.00 18.87 -3.84
CA THR A 254 8.44 19.97 -3.05
C THR A 254 7.64 20.92 -3.93
N GLU A 255 6.60 21.51 -3.36
CA GLU A 255 5.85 22.58 -3.99
C GLU A 255 6.60 23.90 -3.78
N THR A 256 6.73 24.70 -4.85
CA THR A 256 7.33 26.03 -4.81
C THR A 256 6.39 27.02 -5.49
N PRO A 257 6.57 28.35 -5.30
CA PRO A 257 5.78 29.36 -6.03
C PRO A 257 5.88 29.23 -7.56
N HIS A 258 6.94 28.59 -8.05
CA HIS A 258 7.20 28.39 -9.48
C HIS A 258 6.80 27.00 -9.99
N GLY A 259 6.11 26.19 -9.17
CA GLY A 259 5.71 24.83 -9.48
C GLY A 259 6.46 23.76 -8.66
N ARG A 260 6.36 22.52 -9.10
CA ARG A 260 7.01 21.38 -8.45
C ARG A 260 8.50 21.33 -8.76
N LYS A 261 9.31 21.07 -7.73
CA LYS A 261 10.75 20.89 -7.85
C LYS A 261 11.15 19.50 -7.33
N ASP A 262 11.89 18.76 -8.15
CA ASP A 262 12.52 17.52 -7.73
C ASP A 262 13.71 17.84 -6.81
N VAL A 263 13.72 17.19 -5.65
CA VAL A 263 14.72 17.41 -4.60
C VAL A 263 15.76 16.31 -4.62
N ASP A 264 15.29 15.05 -4.50
CA ASP A 264 16.15 13.88 -4.39
C ASP A 264 15.36 12.59 -4.65
N ARG A 265 15.92 11.41 -4.34
CA ARG A 265 15.32 10.11 -4.58
C ARG A 265 15.34 9.23 -3.34
N ILE A 266 14.27 8.43 -3.18
CA ILE A 266 14.14 7.43 -2.12
C ILE A 266 13.60 6.13 -2.71
N GLY A 267 14.04 4.99 -2.20
CA GLY A 267 13.47 3.69 -2.53
C GLY A 267 12.19 3.42 -1.73
N ARG A 268 11.22 2.77 -2.35
CA ARG A 268 10.07 2.21 -1.67
C ARG A 268 10.05 0.71 -1.88
N LEU A 269 10.37 -0.03 -0.82
CA LEU A 269 10.20 -1.47 -0.77
C LEU A 269 8.71 -1.76 -0.57
N VAL A 270 8.12 -2.57 -1.42
CA VAL A 270 6.69 -2.88 -1.37
C VAL A 270 6.41 -4.35 -1.10
N GLU A 271 7.33 -5.25 -1.48
CA GLU A 271 7.29 -6.66 -1.12
C GLU A 271 8.66 -7.12 -0.63
N PHE A 272 8.64 -7.99 0.40
CA PHE A 272 9.84 -8.64 0.91
C PHE A 272 9.49 -10.06 1.37
N LEU A 273 9.80 -11.03 0.53
CA LEU A 273 9.42 -12.43 0.62
C LEU A 273 10.68 -13.31 0.53
N PRO A 274 11.53 -13.35 1.57
CA PRO A 274 12.75 -14.15 1.56
C PRO A 274 12.44 -15.64 1.71
N ALA A 275 13.24 -16.49 1.07
CA ALA A 275 13.12 -17.95 1.19
C ALA A 275 13.52 -18.47 2.58
N SER A 276 14.41 -17.77 3.27
CA SER A 276 14.88 -18.08 4.63
C SER A 276 15.43 -16.84 5.33
N PRO A 277 15.75 -16.87 6.63
CA PRO A 277 16.47 -15.76 7.29
C PRO A 277 17.83 -15.43 6.66
N ALA A 278 18.58 -16.42 6.19
CA ALA A 278 19.85 -16.20 5.50
C ALA A 278 19.62 -15.54 4.13
N ASN A 279 18.60 -15.96 3.38
CA ASN A 279 18.20 -15.35 2.14
C ASN A 279 17.70 -13.90 2.34
N ALA A 280 17.09 -13.59 3.47
CA ALA A 280 16.65 -12.23 3.80
C ALA A 280 17.84 -11.24 3.81
N GLN A 281 18.97 -11.61 4.39
CA GLN A 281 20.19 -10.79 4.40
C GLN A 281 20.73 -10.56 2.99
N ALA A 282 20.76 -11.62 2.17
CA ALA A 282 21.21 -11.54 0.78
C ALA A 282 20.26 -10.68 -0.07
N LEU A 283 18.94 -10.85 0.10
CA LEU A 283 17.92 -10.07 -0.60
C LEU A 283 17.97 -8.58 -0.21
N PHE A 284 18.20 -8.30 1.08
CA PHE A 284 18.40 -6.96 1.57
C PHE A 284 19.69 -6.33 0.98
N GLY A 285 20.80 -7.08 0.95
CA GLY A 285 22.05 -6.62 0.33
C GLY A 285 21.89 -6.31 -1.15
N ALA A 286 21.13 -7.13 -1.89
CA ALA A 286 20.78 -6.85 -3.28
C ALA A 286 19.98 -5.55 -3.41
N PHE A 287 18.99 -5.36 -2.57
CA PHE A 287 18.13 -4.17 -2.57
C PHE A 287 18.93 -2.90 -2.26
N VAL A 288 19.74 -2.91 -1.21
CA VAL A 288 20.58 -1.74 -0.83
C VAL A 288 21.58 -1.42 -1.94
N GLY A 289 22.18 -2.44 -2.58
CA GLY A 289 23.07 -2.22 -3.72
C GLY A 289 22.37 -1.59 -4.94
N GLU A 290 21.08 -1.91 -5.16
CA GLU A 290 20.28 -1.24 -6.20
C GLU A 290 19.94 0.22 -5.84
N LEU A 291 19.65 0.50 -4.57
CA LEU A 291 19.42 1.86 -4.08
C LEU A 291 20.66 2.74 -4.28
N ASP A 292 21.82 2.24 -3.89
CA ASP A 292 23.09 2.96 -4.04
C ASP A 292 23.40 3.26 -5.51
N ARG A 293 23.29 2.27 -6.39
CA ARG A 293 23.43 2.45 -7.85
C ARG A 293 22.43 3.43 -8.44
N ALA A 294 21.22 3.51 -7.88
CA ALA A 294 20.19 4.46 -8.29
C ALA A 294 20.40 5.87 -7.73
N GLY A 295 21.39 6.08 -6.85
CA GLY A 295 21.65 7.33 -6.16
C GLY A 295 20.55 7.73 -5.17
N ALA A 296 19.81 6.77 -4.63
CA ALA A 296 18.80 7.01 -3.61
C ALA A 296 19.45 7.34 -2.27
N MET A 297 18.81 8.17 -1.45
CA MET A 297 19.30 8.49 -0.12
C MET A 297 18.99 7.42 0.91
N GLY A 298 17.98 6.59 0.68
CA GLY A 298 17.52 5.59 1.61
C GLY A 298 16.26 4.92 1.11
N ALA A 299 15.52 4.25 1.99
CA ALA A 299 14.27 3.58 1.65
C ALA A 299 13.27 3.51 2.80
N ASP A 300 12.01 3.29 2.45
CA ASP A 300 10.97 2.91 3.41
C ASP A 300 10.28 1.58 3.02
N PHE A 301 9.71 0.94 4.04
CA PHE A 301 8.83 -0.22 3.94
C PHE A 301 7.67 -0.07 4.92
N TYR A 302 6.48 -0.46 4.52
CA TYR A 302 5.30 -0.52 5.39
C TYR A 302 4.76 -1.94 5.37
N GLY A 303 4.63 -2.57 6.54
CA GLY A 303 4.09 -3.92 6.61
C GLY A 303 3.73 -4.35 8.04
N TYR A 304 2.64 -5.14 8.16
CA TYR A 304 2.20 -5.70 9.44
C TYR A 304 2.94 -6.98 9.82
N HIS A 305 3.30 -7.82 8.85
CA HIS A 305 3.79 -9.19 9.09
C HIS A 305 4.99 -9.23 10.03
N GLY A 306 4.85 -9.89 11.17
CA GLY A 306 5.82 -9.84 12.27
C GLY A 306 7.19 -10.38 11.87
N GLU A 307 7.24 -11.54 11.18
CA GLU A 307 8.50 -12.13 10.72
C GLU A 307 9.21 -11.23 9.70
N THR A 308 8.49 -10.70 8.71
CA THR A 308 9.07 -9.78 7.72
C THR A 308 9.67 -8.55 8.38
N ARG A 309 8.96 -7.96 9.34
CA ARG A 309 9.44 -6.78 10.09
C ARG A 309 10.73 -7.10 10.84
N ARG A 310 10.78 -8.22 11.56
CA ARG A 310 11.98 -8.66 12.29
C ARG A 310 13.16 -8.87 11.34
N LEU A 311 12.96 -9.60 10.24
CA LEU A 311 14.03 -9.84 9.26
C LEU A 311 14.57 -8.54 8.64
N LEU A 312 13.71 -7.57 8.37
CA LEU A 312 14.13 -6.25 7.89
C LEU A 312 14.87 -5.45 8.98
N GLN A 313 14.45 -5.54 10.25
CA GLN A 313 15.13 -4.90 11.36
C GLN A 313 16.52 -5.51 11.59
N ASP A 314 16.63 -6.83 11.59
CA ASP A 314 17.90 -7.56 11.71
C ASP A 314 18.86 -7.23 10.55
N ALA A 315 18.32 -6.86 9.38
CA ALA A 315 19.09 -6.47 8.21
C ALA A 315 19.50 -4.97 8.19
N GLY A 316 18.87 -4.11 8.99
CA GLY A 316 19.25 -2.70 9.10
C GLY A 316 18.15 -1.66 8.85
N PHE A 317 16.89 -2.09 8.62
CA PHE A 317 15.77 -1.16 8.71
C PHE A 317 15.45 -0.84 10.18
N HIS A 318 15.08 0.39 10.46
CA HIS A 318 14.65 0.80 11.79
C HIS A 318 13.16 1.16 11.78
N GLY A 319 12.46 0.84 12.86
CA GLY A 319 11.06 1.23 13.03
C GLY A 319 10.94 2.75 13.05
N ALA A 320 10.17 3.31 12.15
CA ALA A 320 9.93 4.74 12.06
C ALA A 320 8.80 5.16 13.03
N SER A 321 9.00 4.92 14.31
CA SER A 321 8.13 5.43 15.38
C SER A 321 8.23 6.94 15.48
N VAL A 322 7.30 7.54 16.24
CA VAL A 322 7.35 8.95 16.60
C VAL A 322 8.67 9.22 17.36
N HIS A 323 9.41 10.23 16.91
CA HIS A 323 10.59 10.70 17.63
C HIS A 323 10.18 11.17 19.05
N PRO A 324 11.06 11.11 20.09
CA PRO A 324 10.74 11.55 21.45
C PRO A 324 10.14 12.96 21.55
N ASP A 325 10.40 13.83 20.61
CA ASP A 325 9.81 15.18 20.53
C ASP A 325 8.45 15.24 19.81
N GLY A 326 7.87 14.09 19.43
CA GLY A 326 6.60 14.00 18.72
C GLY A 326 6.68 14.16 17.20
N SER A 327 7.87 14.34 16.62
CA SER A 327 8.03 14.49 15.18
C SER A 327 7.97 13.15 14.45
N LEU A 328 7.48 13.19 13.20
CA LEU A 328 7.31 12.04 12.34
C LEU A 328 8.16 12.19 11.08
N LEU A 329 8.67 11.10 10.55
CA LEU A 329 9.19 11.09 9.19
C LEU A 329 8.06 11.36 8.18
N PRO A 330 8.30 12.15 7.11
CA PRO A 330 7.30 12.39 6.07
C PRO A 330 6.78 11.08 5.50
N SER A 331 5.46 10.89 5.53
CA SER A 331 4.82 9.70 4.93
C SER A 331 4.63 9.83 3.42
N ARG A 332 4.67 11.07 2.92
CA ARG A 332 4.58 11.42 1.50
C ARG A 332 5.84 12.13 1.04
N PHE A 333 6.30 11.76 -0.15
CA PHE A 333 7.44 12.36 -0.82
C PHE A 333 7.06 13.10 -2.09
N GLN A 334 5.79 13.01 -2.54
CA GLN A 334 5.27 13.65 -3.76
C GLN A 334 3.83 14.17 -3.55
N PRO A 335 3.65 15.41 -3.13
CA PRO A 335 4.63 16.34 -2.57
C PRO A 335 5.13 15.89 -1.21
N LEU A 336 6.33 16.37 -0.86
CA LEU A 336 6.89 16.15 0.47
C LEU A 336 6.00 16.82 1.52
N ASP A 337 5.47 16.05 2.44
CA ASP A 337 4.55 16.51 3.48
C ASP A 337 4.93 15.91 4.83
N GLY A 338 5.23 16.78 5.79
CA GLY A 338 5.49 16.41 7.18
C GLY A 338 4.24 15.98 7.97
N LYS A 339 3.04 16.27 7.45
CA LYS A 339 1.78 15.84 8.06
C LYS A 339 1.48 14.40 7.68
N GLY A 340 2.20 13.47 8.30
CA GLY A 340 1.98 12.05 8.10
C GLY A 340 0.71 11.57 8.78
N GLY A 341 -0.18 10.90 8.04
CA GLY A 341 -1.22 10.03 8.60
C GLY A 341 -0.79 8.57 8.47
N GLY A 342 -1.02 7.76 9.49
CA GLY A 342 -0.82 6.32 9.40
C GLY A 342 -1.88 5.66 8.51
N ILE A 343 -1.61 4.45 8.07
CA ILE A 343 -2.54 3.64 7.29
C ILE A 343 -3.19 2.63 8.25
N MET A 344 -4.43 2.90 8.68
CA MET A 344 -5.24 1.97 9.45
C MET A 344 -6.11 1.13 8.53
N SER A 345 -6.57 -0.04 9.00
CA SER A 345 -7.43 -0.92 8.21
C SER A 345 -8.61 -1.43 9.03
N ALA A 346 -9.72 -1.72 8.35
CA ALA A 346 -10.83 -2.46 8.93
C ALA A 346 -11.15 -3.67 8.05
N ILE A 347 -11.31 -4.85 8.66
CA ILE A 347 -11.48 -6.12 7.98
C ILE A 347 -12.80 -6.75 8.43
N PHE A 348 -13.65 -7.08 7.48
CA PHE A 348 -14.86 -7.86 7.69
C PHE A 348 -14.62 -9.27 7.15
N LEU A 349 -14.37 -10.23 8.03
CA LEU A 349 -14.32 -11.65 7.66
C LEU A 349 -15.69 -12.27 7.86
N ARG A 350 -16.16 -13.07 6.87
CA ARG A 350 -17.48 -13.69 6.96
C ARG A 350 -17.54 -14.84 7.98
N ASP A 351 -16.58 -15.75 7.94
CA ASP A 351 -16.70 -17.07 8.60
C ASP A 351 -15.59 -17.36 9.60
N ALA A 352 -14.86 -16.35 10.09
CA ALA A 352 -13.75 -16.57 10.97
C ALA A 352 -13.53 -15.46 11.99
N LYS A 353 -13.14 -15.86 13.19
CA LYS A 353 -12.48 -14.92 14.11
C LYS A 353 -11.16 -14.52 13.49
N SER A 354 -10.92 -13.23 13.40
CA SER A 354 -9.62 -12.73 13.00
C SER A 354 -8.57 -13.14 14.02
N PRO A 355 -7.36 -13.51 13.59
CA PRO A 355 -6.28 -13.80 14.51
C PRO A 355 -6.00 -12.57 15.38
N THR A 356 -5.69 -12.83 16.65
CA THR A 356 -5.28 -11.78 17.59
C THR A 356 -3.92 -11.21 17.15
N GLN A 357 -3.74 -9.91 17.36
CA GLN A 357 -2.49 -9.23 17.12
C GLN A 357 -1.55 -9.41 18.33
N ASP A 358 -0.69 -10.40 18.27
CA ASP A 358 0.58 -10.32 18.98
C ASP A 358 1.60 -9.73 18.02
N ASP A 359 2.27 -8.64 18.37
CA ASP A 359 3.14 -7.88 17.46
C ASP A 359 4.27 -8.74 16.86
N CYS A 360 4.73 -9.77 17.57
CA CYS A 360 5.78 -10.67 17.11
C CYS A 360 5.29 -11.80 16.20
N GLU A 361 4.01 -12.17 16.28
CA GLU A 361 3.41 -13.29 15.53
C GLU A 361 2.30 -12.84 14.57
N CYS A 362 2.21 -11.53 14.26
CA CYS A 362 1.18 -11.00 13.40
C CYS A 362 1.23 -11.67 12.01
N PRO A 363 0.24 -12.50 11.63
CA PRO A 363 0.25 -13.22 10.36
C PRO A 363 -0.24 -12.37 9.18
N TRP A 364 -0.69 -11.13 9.43
CA TRP A 364 -1.21 -10.26 8.40
C TRP A 364 -0.11 -9.75 7.49
N TYR A 365 -0.04 -10.27 6.27
CA TYR A 365 0.86 -9.77 5.24
C TYR A 365 0.14 -8.70 4.41
N TRP A 366 0.03 -7.50 4.98
CA TRP A 366 -0.39 -6.29 4.29
C TRP A 366 0.79 -5.35 4.18
N THR A 367 0.96 -4.76 3.01
CA THR A 367 1.97 -3.75 2.73
C THR A 367 1.32 -2.47 2.19
N LYS A 368 2.10 -1.40 2.04
CA LYS A 368 1.57 -0.17 1.43
C LYS A 368 1.12 -0.36 -0.02
N ALA A 369 1.56 -1.41 -0.70
CA ALA A 369 1.12 -1.73 -2.05
C ALA A 369 -0.29 -2.34 -2.11
N ASP A 370 -0.87 -2.74 -0.98
CA ASP A 370 -2.23 -3.25 -0.95
C ASP A 370 -3.26 -2.14 -1.18
N SER A 371 -4.39 -2.51 -1.80
CA SER A 371 -5.45 -1.56 -2.14
C SER A 371 -4.95 -0.44 -3.07
N ASP A 372 -5.33 0.80 -2.80
CA ASP A 372 -4.95 2.00 -3.53
C ASP A 372 -3.93 2.89 -2.79
N GLN A 373 -3.20 2.35 -1.80
CA GLN A 373 -2.33 3.18 -0.96
C GLN A 373 -1.00 3.53 -1.63
N ASP A 374 -0.47 2.69 -2.50
CA ASP A 374 0.70 3.04 -3.33
C ASP A 374 0.23 3.42 -4.73
N ARG A 375 -0.17 4.67 -4.89
CA ARG A 375 -0.63 5.27 -6.14
C ARG A 375 0.03 6.63 -6.36
N PRO A 376 0.06 7.15 -7.59
CA PRO A 376 0.49 8.53 -7.89
C PRO A 376 -0.41 9.56 -7.19
N ASN A 377 0.17 10.71 -6.84
CA ASN A 377 -0.53 11.84 -6.23
C ASN A 377 -0.77 12.97 -7.22
#